data_f7281906a7274ee5e1f0f5b9ccb4a50b
#
_entry.id   f7281906a7274ee5e1f0f5b9ccb4a50b
#
_cell.length_a   1.000
_cell.length_b   1.000
_cell.length_c   1.000
_cell.angle_alpha   90.00
_cell.angle_beta   90.00
_cell.angle_gamma   90.00
#
_symmetry.space_group_name_H-M   'P 1'
#
loop_
_entity.id
_entity.type
_entity.pdbx_description
1 polymer ?
#
loop_
_entity_poly.entity_id
_entity_poly.type
_entity_poly.pdbx_seq_one_letter_code
_entity_poly.pdbx_strand_id
1 'polypeptide(L)'
;MDKHFSLDGGSIREEFLRVKGESKQGENERRDFAFSFGCAMVKTMQPRIIPREEHGISRKQISPNALRTLYRLHDNGFIAYLAGGCVRDLLLERTPKDFDIATDAAPGQIKRLFRNCRLVGRRFRLAHLHFPNEILEVSTFRAAAPPDDGETGETDPNRHPRHLKDEGGMVLRDNVFGTPEEDALRRDFTINALAYNIADFSVIDYSTGLSDLTQRLIRPIGDPFVRFTEDPVRMIRAVRFAASHDLVIEPAAWEILSELSSTITRAAPARLYEEMLKLFMLGSAGPVFTLLEASGLLDALFPWLSRRLHGNGDLRKVLQTNLECLDRLSRRGLPPSPALFLAALFGPGLEEEALARHRDGIPHQQALDAACAVFLEEFCKIVCIPGRVGGQLRRILAFQPLLHKRPPRRPSALVGRPDFADAMSYLYMIAKTGEKDKTALEWWNLFLSEAPSAIPSEPPTDEAPAKRRRKRRRRRPPSAPARAGL
;
A
#
# COMPACT_ATOMS: atom_id res chain seq x y z
N MET A 1 -14.25 12.21 31.32
CA MET A 1 -15.18 11.06 31.38
C MET A 1 -14.94 10.24 30.12
N ASP A 2 -13.95 9.36 30.22
CA ASP A 2 -13.52 8.51 29.12
C ASP A 2 -14.45 7.29 29.00
N LYS A 3 -15.20 7.21 27.90
CA LYS A 3 -15.86 5.97 27.52
C LYS A 3 -14.99 5.20 26.55
N HIS A 4 -14.18 4.29 27.08
CA HIS A 4 -13.61 3.19 26.33
C HIS A 4 -14.72 2.30 25.78
N PHE A 5 -14.95 2.32 24.47
CA PHE A 5 -15.67 1.27 23.77
C PHE A 5 -14.65 0.21 23.33
N SER A 6 -14.60 -0.87 24.10
CA SER A 6 -13.97 -2.12 23.68
C SER A 6 -14.94 -2.84 22.74
N LEU A 7 -14.61 -2.90 21.46
CA LEU A 7 -15.30 -3.77 20.51
C LEU A 7 -14.68 -5.17 20.60
N ASP A 8 -15.41 -6.06 21.27
CA ASP A 8 -15.12 -7.50 21.24
C ASP A 8 -15.31 -8.03 19.82
N GLY A 9 -14.26 -8.63 19.27
CA GLY A 9 -14.26 -9.24 17.92
C GLY A 9 -15.28 -10.38 17.72
N GLY A 10 -16.05 -10.76 18.75
CA GLY A 10 -17.15 -11.71 18.69
C GLY A 10 -18.42 -11.13 18.06
N SER A 11 -18.72 -9.86 18.31
CA SER A 11 -19.99 -9.23 17.87
C SER A 11 -20.08 -9.07 16.36
N ILE A 12 -18.97 -8.72 15.69
CA ILE A 12 -18.95 -8.55 14.22
C ILE A 12 -19.12 -9.92 13.52
N ARG A 13 -18.57 -10.98 14.08
CA ARG A 13 -18.64 -12.35 13.51
C ARG A 13 -20.04 -12.94 13.64
N GLU A 14 -20.76 -12.70 14.73
CA GLU A 14 -22.11 -13.22 14.94
C GLU A 14 -23.17 -12.49 14.12
N GLU A 15 -23.01 -11.19 13.92
CA GLU A 15 -23.91 -10.39 13.08
C GLU A 15 -23.73 -10.73 11.58
N PHE A 16 -22.51 -11.00 11.14
CA PHE A 16 -22.21 -11.45 9.78
C PHE A 16 -22.69 -12.88 9.48
N LEU A 17 -22.70 -13.78 10.47
CA LEU A 17 -23.16 -15.16 10.28
C LEU A 17 -24.70 -15.26 10.25
N ARG A 18 -25.43 -14.31 10.85
CA ARG A 18 -26.88 -14.26 10.82
C ARG A 18 -27.45 -13.93 9.43
N VAL A 19 -26.70 -13.17 8.61
CA VAL A 19 -27.11 -12.81 7.23
C VAL A 19 -26.89 -13.96 6.23
N LYS A 20 -26.06 -14.98 6.54
CA LYS A 20 -25.79 -16.13 5.67
C LYS A 20 -26.90 -17.22 5.64
N GLY A 21 -27.96 -17.07 6.43
CA GLY A 21 -29.01 -18.10 6.59
C GLY A 21 -30.13 -18.13 5.54
N GLU A 22 -30.30 -17.07 4.76
CA GLU A 22 -31.52 -16.94 3.91
C GLU A 22 -31.18 -16.47 2.50
N SER A 23 -30.63 -17.29 1.63
CA SER A 23 -30.83 -17.11 0.18
C SER A 23 -30.16 -18.22 -0.66
N LYS A 24 -30.91 -19.31 -0.86
CA LYS A 24 -30.63 -20.34 -1.89
C LYS A 24 -31.80 -20.50 -2.87
N GLN A 25 -32.40 -19.41 -3.33
CA GLN A 25 -33.35 -19.42 -4.46
C GLN A 25 -33.20 -18.08 -5.20
N GLY A 26 -32.57 -18.06 -6.35
CA GLY A 26 -32.52 -16.86 -7.19
C GLY A 26 -31.35 -16.71 -8.15
N GLU A 27 -30.56 -17.74 -8.42
CA GLU A 27 -29.37 -17.60 -9.29
C GLU A 27 -29.65 -17.36 -10.78
N ASN A 28 -30.81 -17.72 -11.29
CA ASN A 28 -31.14 -17.54 -12.71
C ASN A 28 -31.88 -16.24 -13.04
N GLU A 29 -32.60 -15.64 -12.11
CA GLU A 29 -33.29 -14.37 -12.36
C GLU A 29 -32.38 -13.14 -12.28
N ARG A 30 -31.24 -13.24 -11.61
CA ARG A 30 -30.30 -12.10 -11.45
C ARG A 30 -29.47 -11.80 -12.71
N ARG A 31 -29.24 -12.78 -13.59
CA ARG A 31 -28.51 -12.56 -14.86
C ARG A 31 -29.32 -11.74 -15.87
N ASP A 32 -30.61 -11.94 -15.92
CA ASP A 32 -31.47 -11.22 -16.88
C ASP A 32 -31.85 -9.82 -16.39
N PHE A 33 -31.87 -9.60 -15.07
CA PHE A 33 -32.14 -8.28 -14.46
C PHE A 33 -30.94 -7.32 -14.59
N ALA A 34 -29.71 -7.82 -14.55
CA ALA A 34 -28.49 -7.02 -14.69
C ALA A 34 -28.32 -6.47 -16.12
N PHE A 35 -28.83 -7.18 -17.15
CA PHE A 35 -28.75 -6.74 -18.55
C PHE A 35 -29.76 -5.65 -18.91
N SER A 36 -30.88 -5.56 -18.18
CA SER A 36 -31.94 -4.58 -18.47
C SER A 36 -31.78 -3.24 -17.73
N PHE A 37 -30.94 -3.14 -16.70
CA PHE A 37 -30.73 -1.91 -15.90
C PHE A 37 -29.46 -1.15 -16.28
N GLY A 38 -28.65 -1.67 -17.20
CA GLY A 38 -27.36 -1.07 -17.63
C GLY A 38 -27.50 0.23 -18.44
N CYS A 39 -28.69 0.66 -18.76
CA CYS A 39 -28.94 1.90 -19.51
C CYS A 39 -29.82 2.89 -18.76
N ALA A 40 -29.91 2.81 -17.45
CA ALA A 40 -30.59 3.83 -16.67
C ALA A 40 -29.60 4.95 -16.34
N MET A 41 -29.63 6.00 -17.18
CA MET A 41 -29.26 7.39 -16.85
C MET A 41 -28.36 7.49 -15.63
N VAL A 42 -27.06 7.71 -15.83
CA VAL A 42 -26.31 8.57 -14.91
C VAL A 42 -27.02 9.92 -14.98
N LYS A 43 -28.07 10.12 -14.16
CA LYS A 43 -28.56 11.44 -13.85
C LYS A 43 -27.34 12.17 -13.40
N THR A 44 -26.88 13.16 -14.16
CA THR A 44 -25.90 14.15 -13.72
C THR A 44 -26.47 14.75 -12.44
N MET A 45 -26.07 14.17 -11.30
CA MET A 45 -26.40 14.73 -10.00
C MET A 45 -25.69 16.06 -9.96
N GLN A 46 -26.42 17.14 -9.78
CA GLN A 46 -25.80 18.44 -9.52
C GLN A 46 -24.83 18.27 -8.35
N PRO A 47 -23.57 18.70 -8.47
CA PRO A 47 -22.62 18.57 -7.38
C PRO A 47 -23.16 19.30 -6.14
N ARG A 48 -23.08 18.66 -4.99
CA ARG A 48 -23.40 19.30 -3.73
C ARG A 48 -22.23 20.19 -3.33
N ILE A 49 -22.47 21.48 -3.27
CA ILE A 49 -21.48 22.48 -2.85
C ILE A 49 -21.77 22.85 -1.40
N ILE A 50 -20.82 22.63 -0.52
CA ILE A 50 -20.88 22.96 0.90
C ILE A 50 -20.06 24.22 1.13
N PRO A 51 -20.71 25.34 1.51
CA PRO A 51 -20.02 26.60 1.72
C PRO A 51 -19.09 26.52 2.94
N ARG A 52 -18.18 27.50 3.04
CA ARG A 52 -17.14 27.53 4.08
C ARG A 52 -17.69 27.43 5.51
N GLU A 53 -18.86 27.95 5.76
CA GLU A 53 -19.52 28.00 7.07
C GLU A 53 -20.03 26.63 7.53
N GLU A 54 -20.26 25.70 6.60
CA GLU A 54 -20.88 24.39 6.87
C GLU A 54 -19.88 23.24 7.02
N HIS A 55 -18.55 23.51 6.97
CA HIS A 55 -17.54 22.47 7.16
C HIS A 55 -16.35 22.94 8.00
N GLY A 56 -15.63 21.98 8.62
CA GLY A 56 -14.51 22.23 9.55
C GLY A 56 -13.16 22.49 8.92
N ILE A 57 -12.97 22.36 7.58
CA ILE A 57 -11.66 22.47 6.95
C ILE A 57 -11.10 23.88 7.11
N SER A 58 -9.90 24.00 7.69
CA SER A 58 -9.17 25.24 7.83
C SER A 58 -7.92 25.25 6.97
N ARG A 59 -7.62 26.37 6.32
CA ARG A 59 -6.35 26.57 5.58
C ARG A 59 -5.12 26.39 6.45
N LYS A 60 -5.22 26.54 7.77
CA LYS A 60 -4.13 26.26 8.73
C LYS A 60 -3.75 24.79 8.79
N GLN A 61 -4.64 23.88 8.38
CA GLN A 61 -4.42 22.45 8.34
C GLN A 61 -3.81 21.97 7.01
N ILE A 62 -3.73 22.88 6.01
CA ILE A 62 -3.18 22.59 4.67
C ILE A 62 -1.70 23.00 4.64
N SER A 63 -0.84 22.21 4.01
CA SER A 63 0.58 22.53 3.92
C SER A 63 0.79 23.88 3.23
N PRO A 64 1.75 24.69 3.70
CA PRO A 64 2.04 26.00 3.09
C PRO A 64 2.41 25.90 1.60
N ASN A 65 3.05 24.80 1.18
CA ASN A 65 3.41 24.60 -0.21
C ASN A 65 2.19 24.20 -1.05
N ALA A 66 1.27 23.39 -0.50
CA ALA A 66 0.00 23.08 -1.17
C ALA A 66 -0.85 24.33 -1.36
N LEU A 67 -0.99 25.18 -0.33
CA LEU A 67 -1.69 26.47 -0.45
C LEU A 67 -1.06 27.37 -1.50
N ARG A 68 0.27 27.55 -1.49
CA ARG A 68 0.97 28.35 -2.51
C ARG A 68 0.76 27.81 -3.92
N THR A 69 0.73 26.48 -4.06
CA THR A 69 0.51 25.83 -5.36
C THR A 69 -0.91 26.07 -5.86
N LEU A 70 -1.91 25.90 -4.98
CA LEU A 70 -3.32 26.14 -5.29
C LEU A 70 -3.56 27.61 -5.72
N TYR A 71 -3.10 28.58 -4.91
CA TYR A 71 -3.24 29.98 -5.25
C TYR A 71 -2.53 30.33 -6.57
N ARG A 72 -1.32 29.81 -6.79
CA ARG A 72 -0.60 30.09 -8.03
C ARG A 72 -1.30 29.54 -9.27
N LEU A 73 -1.95 28.37 -9.19
CA LEU A 73 -2.79 27.86 -10.27
C LEU A 73 -4.00 28.74 -10.47
N HIS A 74 -4.72 29.08 -9.41
CA HIS A 74 -5.92 29.91 -9.44
C HIS A 74 -5.64 31.31 -10.00
N ASP A 75 -4.58 31.99 -9.53
CA ASP A 75 -4.19 33.35 -9.98
C ASP A 75 -3.77 33.37 -11.46
N ASN A 76 -3.42 32.22 -12.04
CA ASN A 76 -3.15 32.06 -13.47
C ASN A 76 -4.36 31.58 -14.28
N GLY A 77 -5.57 31.62 -13.70
CA GLY A 77 -6.84 31.35 -14.36
C GLY A 77 -7.18 29.86 -14.48
N PHE A 78 -6.52 28.99 -13.71
CA PHE A 78 -6.83 27.55 -13.68
C PHE A 78 -7.72 27.20 -12.50
N ILE A 79 -8.59 26.21 -12.69
CA ILE A 79 -9.28 25.54 -11.60
C ILE A 79 -8.23 24.83 -10.75
N ALA A 80 -8.28 24.96 -9.43
CA ALA A 80 -7.34 24.32 -8.52
C ALA A 80 -8.04 23.81 -7.26
N TYR A 81 -8.09 22.49 -7.10
CA TYR A 81 -8.72 21.82 -5.98
C TYR A 81 -7.70 20.99 -5.20
N LEU A 82 -7.83 20.96 -3.86
CA LEU A 82 -7.40 19.76 -3.14
C LEU A 82 -8.38 18.66 -3.48
N ALA A 83 -7.91 17.44 -3.66
CA ALA A 83 -8.75 16.34 -4.10
C ALA A 83 -8.41 15.01 -3.41
N GLY A 84 -9.43 14.21 -3.15
CA GLY A 84 -9.22 12.84 -2.69
C GLY A 84 -8.97 12.70 -1.20
N GLY A 85 -7.98 11.87 -0.87
CA GLY A 85 -7.70 11.46 0.51
C GLY A 85 -7.46 12.59 1.49
N CYS A 86 -6.80 13.67 1.08
CA CYS A 86 -6.54 14.81 1.95
C CYS A 86 -7.83 15.55 2.35
N VAL A 87 -8.81 15.68 1.46
CA VAL A 87 -10.10 16.31 1.79
C VAL A 87 -10.88 15.44 2.78
N ARG A 88 -10.94 14.13 2.52
CA ARG A 88 -11.54 13.16 3.45
C ARG A 88 -10.89 13.27 4.84
N ASP A 89 -9.55 13.25 4.91
CA ASP A 89 -8.84 13.26 6.18
C ASP A 89 -9.08 14.57 6.94
N LEU A 90 -9.09 15.71 6.25
CA LEU A 90 -9.42 17.02 6.85
C LEU A 90 -10.86 17.05 7.39
N LEU A 91 -11.84 16.45 6.70
CA LEU A 91 -13.23 16.37 7.15
C LEU A 91 -13.38 15.42 8.35
N LEU A 92 -12.51 14.40 8.47
CA LEU A 92 -12.43 13.51 9.63
C LEU A 92 -11.56 14.07 10.76
N GLU A 93 -11.17 15.35 10.69
CA GLU A 93 -10.28 16.01 11.67
C GLU A 93 -8.92 15.31 11.83
N ARG A 94 -8.46 14.62 10.79
CA ARG A 94 -7.16 13.97 10.73
C ARG A 94 -6.16 14.82 9.97
N THR A 95 -4.89 14.76 10.33
CA THR A 95 -3.82 15.38 9.56
C THR A 95 -3.55 14.55 8.32
N PRO A 96 -3.75 15.10 7.10
CA PRO A 96 -3.40 14.40 5.88
C PRO A 96 -1.90 14.13 5.81
N LYS A 97 -1.54 12.95 5.29
CA LYS A 97 -0.14 12.61 5.05
C LYS A 97 0.42 13.35 3.83
N ASP A 98 -0.36 13.39 2.75
CA ASP A 98 -0.01 13.96 1.47
C ASP A 98 -1.15 14.87 0.99
N PHE A 99 -0.84 15.91 0.22
CA PHE A 99 -1.82 16.82 -0.37
C PHE A 99 -1.81 16.66 -1.89
N ASP A 100 -2.87 16.07 -2.44
CA ASP A 100 -3.06 15.92 -3.87
C ASP A 100 -3.82 17.14 -4.43
N ILE A 101 -3.33 17.69 -5.53
CA ILE A 101 -3.95 18.82 -6.22
C ILE A 101 -4.45 18.35 -7.58
N ALA A 102 -5.69 18.70 -7.90
CA ALA A 102 -6.30 18.47 -9.19
C ALA A 102 -6.64 19.81 -9.87
N THR A 103 -6.38 19.91 -11.18
CA THR A 103 -6.52 21.15 -11.95
C THR A 103 -6.91 20.87 -13.40
N ASP A 104 -7.46 21.86 -14.10
CA ASP A 104 -7.67 21.83 -15.55
C ASP A 104 -6.40 22.19 -16.34
N ALA A 105 -5.34 22.68 -15.66
CA ALA A 105 -4.07 22.96 -16.31
C ALA A 105 -3.44 21.68 -16.87
N ALA A 106 -3.08 21.66 -18.14
CA ALA A 106 -2.35 20.55 -18.76
C ALA A 106 -0.94 20.39 -18.16
N PRO A 107 -0.33 19.19 -18.16
CA PRO A 107 0.98 18.94 -17.56
C PRO A 107 2.08 19.87 -18.07
N GLY A 108 2.03 20.25 -19.34
CA GLY A 108 2.96 21.24 -19.95
C GLY A 108 2.78 22.66 -19.41
N GLN A 109 1.55 23.06 -19.06
CA GLN A 109 1.24 24.35 -18.45
C GLN A 109 1.71 24.36 -16.99
N ILE A 110 1.46 23.30 -16.22
CA ILE A 110 1.98 23.14 -14.85
C ILE A 110 3.50 23.25 -14.85
N LYS A 111 4.20 22.58 -15.77
CA LYS A 111 5.66 22.65 -15.87
C LYS A 111 6.18 24.06 -16.20
N ARG A 112 5.42 24.87 -16.95
CA ARG A 112 5.78 26.28 -17.22
C ARG A 112 5.59 27.17 -16.00
N LEU A 113 4.54 26.92 -15.21
CA LEU A 113 4.24 27.66 -14.00
C LEU A 113 5.24 27.37 -12.86
N PHE A 114 5.70 26.13 -12.73
CA PHE A 114 6.52 25.70 -11.59
C PHE A 114 7.90 25.22 -12.04
N ARG A 115 8.95 25.97 -11.67
CA ARG A 115 10.36 25.63 -12.01
C ARG A 115 10.82 24.32 -11.36
N ASN A 116 10.29 23.97 -10.18
CA ASN A 116 10.57 22.76 -9.42
C ASN A 116 9.70 21.55 -9.86
N CYS A 117 9.03 21.63 -11.01
CA CYS A 117 8.16 20.60 -11.54
C CYS A 117 8.93 19.53 -12.33
N ARG A 118 8.67 18.25 -12.03
CA ARG A 118 9.06 17.09 -12.84
C ARG A 118 7.81 16.34 -13.27
N LEU A 119 7.71 16.07 -14.58
CA LEU A 119 6.63 15.23 -15.10
C LEU A 119 7.04 13.76 -14.96
N VAL A 120 6.22 12.95 -14.27
CA VAL A 120 6.44 11.55 -14.02
C VAL A 120 5.29 10.69 -14.56
N GLY A 121 5.54 9.40 -14.77
CA GLY A 121 4.54 8.43 -15.22
C GLY A 121 4.47 8.30 -16.74
N ARG A 122 4.42 7.02 -17.21
CA ARG A 122 4.20 6.66 -18.61
C ARG A 122 2.70 6.45 -18.92
N ARG A 123 1.99 5.83 -17.98
CA ARG A 123 0.54 5.55 -18.09
C ARG A 123 -0.29 6.78 -17.78
N PHE A 124 0.13 7.54 -16.75
CA PHE A 124 -0.49 8.77 -16.29
C PHE A 124 0.59 9.80 -16.08
N ARG A 125 0.48 10.96 -16.76
CA ARG A 125 1.41 12.07 -16.53
C ARG A 125 0.96 12.86 -15.31
N LEU A 126 1.72 12.76 -14.22
CA LEU A 126 1.59 13.56 -13.02
C LEU A 126 2.70 14.63 -12.98
N ALA A 127 2.40 15.76 -12.43
CA ALA A 127 3.39 16.79 -12.16
C ALA A 127 3.79 16.70 -10.67
N HIS A 128 5.02 16.29 -10.40
CA HIS A 128 5.61 16.30 -9.07
C HIS A 128 6.30 17.65 -8.85
N LEU A 129 5.84 18.40 -7.86
CA LEU A 129 6.46 19.65 -7.42
C LEU A 129 7.37 19.35 -6.23
N HIS A 130 8.67 19.45 -6.43
CA HIS A 130 9.68 19.14 -5.43
C HIS A 130 9.96 20.35 -4.53
N PHE A 131 9.61 20.24 -3.26
CA PHE A 131 9.97 21.17 -2.19
C PHE A 131 11.00 20.52 -1.26
N PRO A 132 11.72 21.29 -0.42
CA PRO A 132 12.74 20.71 0.46
C PRO A 132 12.22 19.60 1.38
N ASN A 133 10.98 19.73 1.87
CA ASN A 133 10.41 18.84 2.87
C ASN A 133 9.24 17.97 2.37
N GLU A 134 8.77 18.18 1.14
CA GLU A 134 7.64 17.45 0.58
C GLU A 134 7.67 17.43 -0.96
N ILE A 135 6.98 16.46 -1.53
CA ILE A 135 6.67 16.42 -2.96
C ILE A 135 5.16 16.50 -3.09
N LEU A 136 4.66 17.51 -3.80
CA LEU A 136 3.24 17.64 -4.09
C LEU A 136 2.92 17.03 -5.45
N GLU A 137 1.87 16.21 -5.48
CA GLU A 137 1.33 15.66 -6.72
C GLU A 137 0.26 16.61 -7.27
N VAL A 138 0.44 17.04 -8.53
CA VAL A 138 -0.52 17.85 -9.27
C VAL A 138 -0.97 17.06 -10.49
N SER A 139 -2.27 16.74 -10.57
CA SER A 139 -2.89 16.01 -11.66
C SER A 139 -3.80 16.91 -12.47
N THR A 140 -3.81 16.71 -13.78
CA THR A 140 -4.86 17.30 -14.64
C THR A 140 -6.12 16.46 -14.53
N PHE A 141 -7.31 17.09 -14.47
CA PHE A 141 -8.59 16.36 -14.45
C PHE A 141 -8.69 15.39 -15.63
N ARG A 142 -9.24 14.22 -15.40
CA ARG A 142 -9.32 13.14 -16.39
C ARG A 142 -10.77 12.77 -16.66
N ALA A 143 -11.08 12.47 -17.92
CA ALA A 143 -12.37 11.96 -18.32
C ALA A 143 -12.57 10.52 -17.83
N ALA A 144 -13.82 10.15 -17.58
CA ALA A 144 -14.21 8.75 -17.42
C ALA A 144 -13.99 8.00 -18.75
N ALA A 145 -13.66 6.70 -18.68
CA ALA A 145 -13.68 5.87 -19.86
C ALA A 145 -15.13 5.83 -20.40
N PRO A 146 -15.38 6.09 -21.69
CA PRO A 146 -16.72 5.91 -22.26
C PRO A 146 -17.15 4.44 -22.03
N PRO A 147 -18.45 4.19 -21.83
CA PRO A 147 -18.97 2.84 -21.87
C PRO A 147 -18.57 2.20 -23.20
N ASP A 148 -18.31 0.90 -23.18
CA ASP A 148 -17.93 0.11 -24.35
C ASP A 148 -19.17 -0.09 -25.22
N ASP A 149 -19.57 0.96 -25.93
CA ASP A 149 -20.56 0.86 -27.00
C ASP A 149 -19.86 0.14 -28.14
N GLY A 150 -20.09 -1.15 -28.28
CA GLY A 150 -19.47 -2.06 -29.24
C GLY A 150 -19.52 -1.65 -30.72
N GLU A 151 -19.47 -0.36 -30.99
CA GLU A 151 -19.36 0.20 -32.34
C GLU A 151 -17.91 0.27 -32.77
N THR A 152 -17.57 -0.60 -33.68
CA THR A 152 -16.40 -0.54 -34.56
C THR A 152 -16.43 0.76 -35.40
N GLY A 153 -16.12 1.88 -34.77
CA GLY A 153 -15.86 3.14 -35.47
C GLY A 153 -14.47 3.11 -36.08
N GLU A 154 -14.39 3.47 -37.37
CA GLU A 154 -13.23 3.54 -38.25
C GLU A 154 -11.93 3.86 -37.52
N THR A 155 -10.98 2.93 -37.54
CA THR A 155 -9.65 3.07 -37.00
C THR A 155 -8.82 4.03 -37.84
N ASP A 156 -8.72 5.28 -37.43
CA ASP A 156 -7.68 6.18 -37.94
C ASP A 156 -6.31 5.60 -37.49
N PRO A 157 -5.45 5.17 -38.42
CA PRO A 157 -4.17 4.51 -38.08
C PRO A 157 -3.20 5.39 -37.32
N ASN A 158 -3.45 6.71 -37.19
CA ASN A 158 -2.64 7.67 -36.45
C ASN A 158 -3.19 8.01 -35.04
N ARG A 159 -4.35 7.49 -34.64
CA ARG A 159 -4.89 7.68 -33.30
C ARG A 159 -4.49 6.53 -32.41
N HIS A 160 -3.59 6.77 -31.46
CA HIS A 160 -3.37 5.86 -30.34
C HIS A 160 -4.69 5.68 -29.57
N PRO A 161 -5.08 4.42 -29.25
CA PRO A 161 -6.32 4.16 -28.49
C PRO A 161 -6.27 4.91 -27.16
N ARG A 162 -7.32 5.73 -26.93
CA ARG A 162 -7.40 6.62 -25.73
C ARG A 162 -7.63 5.83 -24.46
N HIS A 163 -8.40 4.75 -24.56
CA HIS A 163 -8.65 3.79 -23.47
C HIS A 163 -8.34 2.40 -23.98
N LEU A 164 -7.60 1.62 -23.21
CA LEU A 164 -7.30 0.22 -23.51
C LEU A 164 -7.75 -0.63 -22.32
N LYS A 165 -8.65 -1.60 -22.58
CA LYS A 165 -9.04 -2.64 -21.61
C LYS A 165 -8.50 -3.98 -22.10
N ASP A 166 -8.23 -4.93 -21.17
CA ASP A 166 -7.96 -6.32 -21.54
C ASP A 166 -9.27 -7.09 -21.80
N GLU A 167 -9.16 -8.33 -22.26
CA GLU A 167 -10.32 -9.22 -22.52
C GLU A 167 -11.18 -9.48 -21.27
N GLY A 168 -10.67 -9.21 -20.08
CA GLY A 168 -11.37 -9.32 -18.81
C GLY A 168 -11.92 -7.99 -18.28
N GLY A 169 -11.90 -6.91 -19.07
CA GLY A 169 -12.45 -5.60 -18.69
C GLY A 169 -11.54 -4.72 -17.86
N MET A 170 -10.29 -5.12 -17.57
CA MET A 170 -9.34 -4.32 -16.77
C MET A 170 -8.75 -3.17 -17.59
N VAL A 171 -8.76 -1.93 -17.04
CA VAL A 171 -8.24 -0.74 -17.71
C VAL A 171 -6.72 -0.73 -17.76
N LEU A 172 -6.14 -0.77 -18.95
CA LEU A 172 -4.69 -0.77 -19.18
C LEU A 172 -4.10 0.63 -19.46
N ARG A 173 -4.88 1.56 -20.04
CA ARG A 173 -4.44 2.92 -20.35
C ARG A 173 -5.61 3.90 -20.23
N ASP A 174 -5.34 5.11 -19.63
CA ASP A 174 -6.32 6.15 -19.40
C ASP A 174 -5.62 7.52 -19.36
N ASN A 175 -5.59 8.24 -20.49
CA ASN A 175 -4.89 9.51 -20.66
C ASN A 175 -5.78 10.58 -21.33
N VAL A 176 -7.08 10.56 -21.09
CA VAL A 176 -7.99 11.58 -21.60
C VAL A 176 -8.24 12.62 -20.51
N PHE A 177 -8.04 13.90 -20.83
CA PHE A 177 -8.36 15.00 -19.91
C PHE A 177 -9.86 15.27 -19.93
N GLY A 178 -10.41 15.62 -18.78
CA GLY A 178 -11.82 15.82 -18.57
C GLY A 178 -12.16 16.97 -17.62
N THR A 179 -13.39 16.97 -17.15
CA THR A 179 -13.92 17.92 -16.19
C THR A 179 -13.63 17.50 -14.74
N PRO A 180 -13.78 18.41 -13.74
CA PRO A 180 -13.70 18.06 -12.34
C PRO A 180 -14.67 16.93 -11.92
N GLU A 181 -15.88 16.93 -12.47
CA GLU A 181 -16.91 15.92 -12.22
C GLU A 181 -16.46 14.54 -12.74
N GLU A 182 -16.00 14.48 -13.99
CA GLU A 182 -15.49 13.24 -14.57
C GLU A 182 -14.30 12.68 -13.77
N ASP A 183 -13.37 13.54 -13.33
CA ASP A 183 -12.24 13.11 -12.51
C ASP A 183 -12.71 12.57 -11.15
N ALA A 184 -13.72 13.16 -10.54
CA ALA A 184 -14.28 12.69 -9.29
C ALA A 184 -14.99 11.35 -9.45
N LEU A 185 -15.85 11.20 -10.47
CA LEU A 185 -16.66 10.00 -10.70
C LEU A 185 -15.84 8.76 -11.14
N ARG A 186 -14.62 8.94 -11.68
CA ARG A 186 -13.74 7.83 -12.02
C ARG A 186 -12.90 7.31 -10.84
N ARG A 187 -12.90 7.99 -9.70
CA ARG A 187 -12.17 7.55 -8.49
C ARG A 187 -12.73 6.23 -7.96
N ASP A 188 -12.04 5.65 -6.98
CA ASP A 188 -12.39 4.35 -6.41
C ASP A 188 -13.65 4.38 -5.53
N PHE A 189 -13.67 5.29 -4.55
CA PHE A 189 -14.72 5.37 -3.55
C PHE A 189 -15.26 6.80 -3.41
N THR A 190 -16.54 6.91 -3.04
CA THR A 190 -17.23 8.19 -2.88
C THR A 190 -16.53 9.13 -1.91
N ILE A 191 -16.03 8.61 -0.80
CA ILE A 191 -15.28 9.38 0.22
C ILE A 191 -13.94 9.94 -0.30
N ASN A 192 -13.43 9.46 -1.42
CA ASN A 192 -12.23 9.95 -2.09
C ASN A 192 -12.54 10.83 -3.30
N ALA A 193 -13.82 11.08 -3.60
CA ALA A 193 -14.26 11.94 -4.71
C ALA A 193 -14.55 13.38 -4.29
N LEU A 194 -14.27 13.71 -3.03
CA LEU A 194 -14.44 15.04 -2.46
C LEU A 194 -13.33 15.97 -2.95
N ALA A 195 -13.70 17.23 -3.23
CA ALA A 195 -12.78 18.29 -3.61
C ALA A 195 -12.95 19.52 -2.71
N TYR A 196 -11.85 20.21 -2.40
CA TYR A 196 -11.88 21.51 -1.70
C TYR A 196 -11.41 22.58 -2.66
N ASN A 197 -12.26 23.56 -2.91
CA ASN A 197 -12.03 24.68 -3.83
C ASN A 197 -11.32 25.82 -3.13
N ILE A 198 -10.18 26.25 -3.67
CA ILE A 198 -9.41 27.36 -3.10
C ILE A 198 -10.02 28.72 -3.43
N ALA A 199 -10.86 28.83 -4.46
CA ALA A 199 -11.44 30.09 -4.91
C ALA A 199 -12.48 30.65 -3.92
N ASP A 200 -13.34 29.80 -3.38
CA ASP A 200 -14.44 30.16 -2.47
C ASP A 200 -14.41 29.39 -1.15
N PHE A 201 -13.42 28.51 -0.99
CA PHE A 201 -13.23 27.66 0.19
C PHE A 201 -14.35 26.64 0.41
N SER A 202 -15.14 26.32 -0.61
CA SER A 202 -16.20 25.32 -0.53
C SER A 202 -15.65 23.89 -0.63
N VAL A 203 -16.40 22.93 -0.10
CA VAL A 203 -16.22 21.49 -0.38
C VAL A 203 -17.23 21.08 -1.45
N ILE A 204 -16.76 20.40 -2.47
CA ILE A 204 -17.57 19.94 -3.60
C ILE A 204 -17.66 18.42 -3.54
N ASP A 205 -18.88 17.90 -3.51
CA ASP A 205 -19.19 16.47 -3.56
C ASP A 205 -19.93 16.15 -4.85
N TYR A 206 -19.27 15.45 -5.74
CA TYR A 206 -19.81 15.01 -7.02
C TYR A 206 -20.54 13.66 -6.93
N SER A 207 -20.62 13.08 -5.73
CA SER A 207 -21.21 11.78 -5.48
C SER A 207 -22.05 11.80 -4.19
N THR A 208 -21.88 10.82 -3.32
CA THR A 208 -22.46 10.75 -1.98
C THR A 208 -21.40 10.76 -0.89
N GLY A 209 -20.21 11.23 -1.20
CA GLY A 209 -19.02 11.09 -0.34
C GLY A 209 -19.17 11.67 1.05
N LEU A 210 -19.83 12.83 1.19
CA LEU A 210 -20.09 13.44 2.50
C LEU A 210 -21.10 12.63 3.33
N SER A 211 -22.16 12.13 2.68
CA SER A 211 -23.15 11.29 3.34
C SER A 211 -22.52 9.96 3.80
N ASP A 212 -21.74 9.33 2.90
CA ASP A 212 -21.05 8.07 3.21
C ASP A 212 -19.99 8.25 4.30
N LEU A 213 -19.29 9.39 4.32
CA LEU A 213 -18.35 9.73 5.38
C LEU A 213 -19.03 9.89 6.74
N THR A 214 -20.20 10.54 6.76
CA THR A 214 -21.03 10.68 7.97
C THR A 214 -21.54 9.33 8.47
N GLN A 215 -21.93 8.45 7.56
CA GLN A 215 -22.37 7.09 7.85
C GLN A 215 -21.23 6.11 8.08
N ARG A 216 -20.00 6.56 7.98
CA ARG A 216 -18.79 5.73 8.09
C ARG A 216 -18.75 4.58 7.07
N LEU A 217 -19.21 4.81 5.84
CA LEU A 217 -19.28 3.82 4.78
C LEU A 217 -18.19 4.02 3.72
N ILE A 218 -17.69 2.90 3.19
CA ILE A 218 -16.89 2.83 1.98
C ILE A 218 -17.77 2.30 0.86
N ARG A 219 -18.10 3.17 -0.07
CA ARG A 219 -18.93 2.85 -1.22
C ARG A 219 -18.12 3.06 -2.51
N PRO A 220 -18.04 2.08 -3.41
CA PRO A 220 -17.50 2.28 -4.76
C PRO A 220 -18.36 3.30 -5.55
N ILE A 221 -17.71 4.08 -6.40
CA ILE A 221 -18.43 4.97 -7.31
C ILE A 221 -18.89 4.18 -8.51
N GLY A 222 -20.21 4.00 -8.67
CA GLY A 222 -20.82 3.15 -9.69
C GLY A 222 -21.01 1.70 -9.22
N ASP A 223 -21.26 0.79 -10.15
CA ASP A 223 -21.52 -0.61 -9.86
C ASP A 223 -20.28 -1.33 -9.29
N PRO A 224 -20.34 -1.95 -8.10
CA PRO A 224 -19.20 -2.59 -7.46
C PRO A 224 -18.56 -3.71 -8.31
N PHE A 225 -19.37 -4.50 -9.02
CA PHE A 225 -18.90 -5.59 -9.85
C PHE A 225 -18.04 -5.06 -11.02
N VAL A 226 -18.54 -4.05 -11.71
CA VAL A 226 -17.81 -3.36 -12.78
C VAL A 226 -16.52 -2.76 -12.26
N ARG A 227 -16.60 -2.05 -11.14
CA ARG A 227 -15.47 -1.31 -10.57
C ARG A 227 -14.35 -2.21 -10.06
N PHE A 228 -14.68 -3.35 -9.44
CA PHE A 228 -13.67 -4.32 -8.98
C PHE A 228 -13.11 -5.15 -10.14
N THR A 229 -13.89 -5.39 -11.18
CA THR A 229 -13.42 -6.06 -12.41
C THR A 229 -12.47 -5.16 -13.21
N GLU A 230 -12.77 -3.86 -13.35
CA GLU A 230 -11.88 -2.88 -14.01
C GLU A 230 -10.52 -2.73 -13.31
N ASP A 231 -10.51 -2.74 -12.00
CA ASP A 231 -9.28 -2.64 -11.20
C ASP A 231 -9.40 -3.45 -9.90
N PRO A 232 -8.98 -4.72 -9.90
CA PRO A 232 -9.04 -5.58 -8.73
C PRO A 232 -8.32 -5.02 -7.49
N VAL A 233 -7.33 -4.13 -7.67
CA VAL A 233 -6.63 -3.47 -6.55
C VAL A 233 -7.58 -2.65 -5.68
N ARG A 234 -8.72 -2.19 -6.22
CA ARG A 234 -9.74 -1.49 -5.43
C ARG A 234 -10.27 -2.32 -4.28
N MET A 235 -10.30 -3.66 -4.39
CA MET A 235 -10.73 -4.55 -3.31
C MET A 235 -9.82 -4.43 -2.08
N ILE A 236 -8.51 -4.52 -2.27
CA ILE A 236 -7.55 -4.35 -1.15
C ILE A 236 -7.48 -2.91 -0.66
N ARG A 237 -7.77 -1.93 -1.51
CA ARG A 237 -7.91 -0.53 -1.09
C ARG A 237 -9.14 -0.30 -0.23
N ALA A 238 -10.28 -0.97 -0.52
CA ALA A 238 -11.47 -0.95 0.33
C ALA A 238 -11.15 -1.48 1.73
N VAL A 239 -10.51 -2.65 1.81
CA VAL A 239 -10.04 -3.24 3.07
C VAL A 239 -9.11 -2.28 3.83
N ARG A 240 -8.16 -1.66 3.12
CA ARG A 240 -7.24 -0.70 3.72
C ARG A 240 -7.95 0.51 4.32
N PHE A 241 -8.86 1.13 3.58
CA PHE A 241 -9.60 2.29 4.08
C PHE A 241 -10.54 1.91 5.22
N ALA A 242 -11.20 0.76 5.16
CA ALA A 242 -12.01 0.25 6.25
C ALA A 242 -11.20 0.14 7.55
N ALA A 243 -10.06 -0.55 7.48
CA ALA A 243 -9.20 -0.75 8.64
C ALA A 243 -8.53 0.54 9.16
N SER A 244 -8.06 1.42 8.27
CA SER A 244 -7.28 2.60 8.68
C SER A 244 -8.13 3.78 9.15
N HIS A 245 -9.40 3.85 8.73
CA HIS A 245 -10.30 4.95 9.08
C HIS A 245 -11.47 4.52 9.95
N ASP A 246 -11.52 3.24 10.34
CA ASP A 246 -12.62 2.66 11.12
C ASP A 246 -13.97 2.90 10.39
N LEU A 247 -14.00 2.51 9.12
CA LEU A 247 -15.15 2.59 8.24
C LEU A 247 -15.63 1.18 7.89
N VAL A 248 -16.89 1.05 7.49
CA VAL A 248 -17.50 -0.22 7.06
C VAL A 248 -17.62 -0.22 5.53
N ILE A 249 -17.25 -1.32 4.89
CA ILE A 249 -17.52 -1.49 3.46
C ILE A 249 -19.01 -1.71 3.28
N GLU A 250 -19.63 -1.00 2.32
CA GLU A 250 -21.04 -1.16 2.01
C GLU A 250 -21.39 -2.66 1.79
N PRO A 251 -22.49 -3.18 2.39
CA PRO A 251 -22.80 -4.62 2.34
C PRO A 251 -22.83 -5.20 0.93
N ALA A 252 -23.46 -4.51 -0.03
CA ALA A 252 -23.50 -4.97 -1.43
C ALA A 252 -22.10 -5.01 -2.07
N ALA A 253 -21.26 -4.01 -1.78
CA ALA A 253 -19.87 -3.99 -2.25
C ALA A 253 -19.01 -5.07 -1.57
N TRP A 254 -19.30 -5.42 -0.31
CA TRP A 254 -18.62 -6.50 0.40
C TRP A 254 -18.93 -7.88 -0.18
N GLU A 255 -20.18 -8.15 -0.51
CA GLU A 255 -20.58 -9.41 -1.17
C GLU A 255 -19.82 -9.60 -2.49
N ILE A 256 -19.84 -8.58 -3.36
CA ILE A 256 -19.14 -8.60 -4.65
C ILE A 256 -17.63 -8.70 -4.47
N LEU A 257 -17.06 -7.98 -3.49
CA LEU A 257 -15.63 -8.08 -3.16
C LEU A 257 -15.25 -9.51 -2.78
N SER A 258 -16.07 -10.17 -1.96
CA SER A 258 -15.83 -11.55 -1.53
C SER A 258 -15.94 -12.53 -2.69
N GLU A 259 -16.93 -12.34 -3.58
CA GLU A 259 -17.10 -13.15 -4.79
C GLU A 259 -15.91 -13.01 -5.75
N LEU A 260 -15.43 -11.78 -5.95
CA LEU A 260 -14.35 -11.46 -6.88
C LEU A 260 -12.95 -11.58 -6.26
N SER A 261 -12.82 -11.99 -4.99
CA SER A 261 -11.55 -11.98 -4.24
C SER A 261 -10.39 -12.69 -4.97
N SER A 262 -10.66 -13.79 -5.66
CA SER A 262 -9.66 -14.55 -6.43
C SER A 262 -9.10 -13.78 -7.63
N THR A 263 -9.87 -12.82 -8.17
CA THR A 263 -9.46 -12.02 -9.33
C THR A 263 -8.36 -11.00 -9.00
N ILE A 264 -8.04 -10.78 -7.72
CA ILE A 264 -6.97 -9.88 -7.28
C ILE A 264 -5.62 -10.24 -7.91
N THR A 265 -5.39 -11.51 -8.20
CA THR A 265 -4.16 -12.00 -8.83
C THR A 265 -3.97 -11.52 -10.27
N ARG A 266 -5.00 -10.96 -10.92
CA ARG A 266 -4.90 -10.32 -12.25
C ARG A 266 -4.21 -8.95 -12.20
N ALA A 267 -4.10 -8.34 -11.02
CA ALA A 267 -3.43 -7.06 -10.86
C ALA A 267 -1.92 -7.21 -11.02
N ALA A 268 -1.26 -6.14 -11.52
CA ALA A 268 0.19 -6.14 -11.68
C ALA A 268 0.92 -6.40 -10.35
N PRO A 269 1.82 -7.39 -10.26
CA PRO A 269 2.50 -7.78 -9.03
C PRO A 269 3.23 -6.64 -8.31
N ALA A 270 3.77 -5.66 -9.04
CA ALA A 270 4.39 -4.47 -8.47
C ALA A 270 3.37 -3.57 -7.75
N ARG A 271 2.16 -3.38 -8.33
CA ARG A 271 1.07 -2.64 -7.67
C ARG A 271 0.58 -3.34 -6.41
N LEU A 272 0.47 -4.68 -6.45
CA LEU A 272 0.10 -5.46 -5.27
C LEU A 272 1.13 -5.28 -4.14
N TYR A 273 2.42 -5.25 -4.47
CA TYR A 273 3.47 -4.99 -3.48
C TYR A 273 3.35 -3.61 -2.83
N GLU A 274 3.14 -2.56 -3.64
CA GLU A 274 2.96 -1.19 -3.14
C GLU A 274 1.74 -1.06 -2.21
N GLU A 275 0.58 -1.63 -2.61
CA GLU A 275 -0.61 -1.59 -1.76
C GLU A 275 -0.47 -2.49 -0.53
N MET A 276 0.22 -3.63 -0.61
CA MET A 276 0.53 -4.49 0.53
C MET A 276 1.34 -3.74 1.60
N LEU A 277 2.34 -2.94 1.20
CA LEU A 277 3.06 -2.09 2.15
C LEU A 277 2.13 -1.09 2.84
N LYS A 278 1.19 -0.49 2.10
CA LYS A 278 0.20 0.43 2.68
C LYS A 278 -0.79 -0.28 3.60
N LEU A 279 -1.17 -1.53 3.30
CA LEU A 279 -2.04 -2.35 4.15
C LEU A 279 -1.43 -2.57 5.55
N PHE A 280 -0.16 -2.95 5.61
CA PHE A 280 0.44 -3.51 6.81
C PHE A 280 1.41 -2.58 7.56
N MET A 281 1.84 -1.47 6.95
CA MET A 281 2.86 -0.60 7.55
C MET A 281 2.32 0.74 8.06
N LEU A 282 1.01 0.97 7.99
CA LEU A 282 0.38 2.25 8.36
C LEU A 282 -0.37 2.22 9.70
N GLY A 283 -0.19 1.18 10.51
CA GLY A 283 -0.71 1.11 11.87
C GLY A 283 -2.12 0.52 12.01
N SER A 284 -2.57 -0.25 11.02
CA SER A 284 -3.83 -0.99 11.00
C SER A 284 -3.69 -2.43 10.49
N ALA A 285 -2.51 -3.03 10.65
CA ALA A 285 -2.20 -4.36 10.13
C ALA A 285 -3.09 -5.46 10.72
N GLY A 286 -3.40 -5.40 12.02
CA GLY A 286 -4.30 -6.35 12.68
C GLY A 286 -5.71 -6.34 12.07
N PRO A 287 -6.43 -5.20 12.06
CA PRO A 287 -7.73 -5.08 11.40
C PRO A 287 -7.70 -5.44 9.91
N VAL A 288 -6.65 -5.05 9.17
CA VAL A 288 -6.47 -5.45 7.77
C VAL A 288 -6.44 -6.96 7.61
N PHE A 289 -5.66 -7.66 8.44
CA PHE A 289 -5.55 -9.12 8.38
C PHE A 289 -6.91 -9.80 8.58
N THR A 290 -7.69 -9.34 9.56
CA THR A 290 -9.04 -9.85 9.82
C THR A 290 -9.96 -9.66 8.61
N LEU A 291 -9.94 -8.48 7.98
CA LEU A 291 -10.76 -8.21 6.81
C LEU A 291 -10.31 -8.99 5.56
N LEU A 292 -9.00 -9.17 5.36
CA LEU A 292 -8.47 -10.00 4.27
C LEU A 292 -8.91 -11.46 4.43
N GLU A 293 -8.89 -11.99 5.65
CA GLU A 293 -9.35 -13.35 5.94
C GLU A 293 -10.86 -13.49 5.71
N ALA A 294 -11.66 -12.55 6.22
CA ALA A 294 -13.11 -12.59 6.11
C ALA A 294 -13.61 -12.44 4.65
N SER A 295 -12.87 -11.73 3.81
CA SER A 295 -13.22 -11.49 2.40
C SER A 295 -12.71 -12.56 1.42
N GLY A 296 -11.89 -13.52 1.87
CA GLY A 296 -11.21 -14.46 0.98
C GLY A 296 -10.00 -13.90 0.24
N LEU A 297 -9.70 -12.61 0.38
CA LEU A 297 -8.51 -11.99 -0.24
C LEU A 297 -7.20 -12.55 0.33
N LEU A 298 -7.19 -13.03 1.59
CA LEU A 298 -6.04 -13.68 2.20
C LEU A 298 -5.61 -14.91 1.41
N ASP A 299 -6.59 -15.73 1.00
CA ASP A 299 -6.36 -16.98 0.26
C ASP A 299 -5.75 -16.72 -1.12
N ALA A 300 -6.22 -15.68 -1.78
CA ALA A 300 -5.76 -15.30 -3.11
C ALA A 300 -4.38 -14.63 -3.08
N LEU A 301 -4.12 -13.74 -2.10
CA LEU A 301 -2.86 -13.00 -2.01
C LEU A 301 -1.74 -13.82 -1.36
N PHE A 302 -2.07 -14.62 -0.34
CA PHE A 302 -1.11 -15.33 0.50
C PHE A 302 -1.45 -16.82 0.64
N PRO A 303 -1.57 -17.59 -0.46
CA PRO A 303 -2.00 -18.99 -0.43
C PRO A 303 -1.10 -19.86 0.44
N TRP A 304 0.22 -19.57 0.48
CA TRP A 304 1.17 -20.24 1.36
C TRP A 304 0.82 -20.07 2.84
N LEU A 305 0.42 -18.86 3.25
CA LEU A 305 0.02 -18.57 4.63
C LEU A 305 -1.35 -19.16 4.96
N SER A 306 -2.31 -18.99 4.05
CA SER A 306 -3.68 -19.50 4.21
C SER A 306 -3.68 -21.01 4.48
N ARG A 307 -2.92 -21.80 3.70
CA ARG A 307 -2.78 -23.23 3.94
C ARG A 307 -2.28 -23.58 5.35
N ARG A 308 -1.42 -22.75 5.94
CA ARG A 308 -0.87 -22.98 7.29
C ARG A 308 -1.80 -22.53 8.40
N LEU A 309 -2.65 -21.56 8.12
CA LEU A 309 -3.66 -21.07 9.07
C LEU A 309 -4.84 -22.02 9.20
N HIS A 310 -5.05 -22.90 8.22
CA HIS A 310 -6.16 -23.84 8.23
C HIS A 310 -6.03 -24.82 9.42
N GLY A 311 -6.96 -24.73 10.39
CA GLY A 311 -6.94 -25.54 11.60
C GLY A 311 -5.86 -25.17 12.63
N ASN A 312 -5.01 -24.17 12.37
CA ASN A 312 -3.91 -23.74 13.26
C ASN A 312 -4.24 -22.43 13.97
N GLY A 313 -5.05 -22.54 15.05
CA GLY A 313 -5.44 -21.39 15.87
C GLY A 313 -4.28 -20.74 16.63
N ASP A 314 -3.25 -21.51 16.96
CA ASP A 314 -2.09 -20.97 17.68
C ASP A 314 -1.23 -20.09 16.76
N LEU A 315 -0.97 -20.51 15.53
CA LEU A 315 -0.29 -19.67 14.54
C LEU A 315 -1.08 -18.37 14.32
N ARG A 316 -2.41 -18.44 14.18
CA ARG A 316 -3.26 -17.24 14.02
C ARG A 316 -3.09 -16.26 15.18
N LYS A 317 -3.08 -16.72 16.43
CA LYS A 317 -2.85 -15.86 17.61
C LYS A 317 -1.47 -15.20 17.59
N VAL A 318 -0.42 -15.97 17.22
CA VAL A 318 0.93 -15.44 17.09
C VAL A 318 0.98 -14.34 16.04
N LEU A 319 0.40 -14.56 14.85
CA LEU A 319 0.36 -13.56 13.79
C LEU A 319 -0.41 -12.31 14.22
N GLN A 320 -1.57 -12.47 14.84
CA GLN A 320 -2.35 -11.34 15.33
C GLN A 320 -1.54 -10.50 16.33
N THR A 321 -0.86 -11.15 17.30
CA THR A 321 0.02 -10.48 18.27
C THR A 321 1.17 -9.74 17.57
N ASN A 322 1.79 -10.35 16.57
CA ASN A 322 2.87 -9.71 15.79
C ASN A 322 2.38 -8.47 15.04
N LEU A 323 1.20 -8.56 14.39
CA LEU A 323 0.60 -7.44 13.66
C LEU A 323 0.20 -6.29 14.58
N GLU A 324 -0.33 -6.59 15.77
CA GLU A 324 -0.59 -5.57 16.81
C GLU A 324 0.70 -4.88 17.28
N CYS A 325 1.82 -5.61 17.32
CA CYS A 325 3.13 -5.00 17.62
C CYS A 325 3.59 -4.09 16.49
N LEU A 326 3.42 -4.48 15.22
CA LEU A 326 3.70 -3.60 14.07
C LEU A 326 2.87 -2.32 14.12
N ASP A 327 1.57 -2.44 14.44
CA ASP A 327 0.68 -1.29 14.55
C ASP A 327 1.13 -0.32 15.65
N ARG A 328 1.55 -0.85 16.79
CA ARG A 328 2.10 -0.03 17.88
C ARG A 328 3.38 0.70 17.48
N LEU A 329 4.29 0.05 16.74
CA LEU A 329 5.51 0.70 16.23
C LEU A 329 5.14 1.85 15.28
N SER A 330 4.26 1.61 14.32
CA SER A 330 3.82 2.63 13.36
C SER A 330 3.18 3.83 14.04
N ARG A 331 2.29 3.61 15.02
CA ARG A 331 1.62 4.68 15.79
C ARG A 331 2.58 5.50 16.65
N ARG A 332 3.74 4.95 17.03
CA ARG A 332 4.80 5.66 17.74
C ARG A 332 5.74 6.44 16.81
N GLY A 333 5.45 6.51 15.52
CA GLY A 333 6.30 7.18 14.54
C GLY A 333 7.56 6.38 14.15
N LEU A 334 7.58 5.08 14.44
CA LEU A 334 8.66 4.16 14.10
C LEU A 334 8.14 3.16 13.04
N PRO A 335 8.02 3.58 11.77
CA PRO A 335 7.46 2.71 10.74
C PRO A 335 8.33 1.46 10.57
N PRO A 336 7.73 0.24 10.56
CA PRO A 336 8.47 -0.98 10.35
C PRO A 336 9.10 -1.01 8.96
N SER A 337 10.23 -1.72 8.82
CA SER A 337 10.79 -1.98 7.50
C SER A 337 9.89 -2.98 6.73
N PRO A 338 9.92 -2.98 5.39
CA PRO A 338 9.25 -4.01 4.61
C PRO A 338 9.65 -5.44 4.97
N ALA A 339 10.90 -5.65 5.36
CA ALA A 339 11.40 -6.96 5.78
C ALA A 339 10.88 -7.37 7.15
N LEU A 340 10.75 -6.42 8.09
CA LEU A 340 10.18 -6.67 9.41
C LEU A 340 8.69 -7.03 9.32
N PHE A 341 7.95 -6.33 8.45
CA PHE A 341 6.56 -6.69 8.16
C PHE A 341 6.45 -8.13 7.64
N LEU A 342 7.29 -8.52 6.65
CA LEU A 342 7.31 -9.89 6.13
C LEU A 342 7.69 -10.90 7.22
N ALA A 343 8.65 -10.59 8.08
CA ALA A 343 9.02 -11.43 9.21
C ALA A 343 7.85 -11.60 10.19
N ALA A 344 7.16 -10.52 10.52
CA ALA A 344 6.00 -10.56 11.44
C ALA A 344 4.87 -11.46 10.91
N LEU A 345 4.60 -11.43 9.61
CA LEU A 345 3.49 -12.16 8.98
C LEU A 345 3.87 -13.58 8.57
N PHE A 346 5.07 -13.80 8.05
CA PHE A 346 5.48 -15.11 7.48
C PHE A 346 6.55 -15.82 8.32
N GLY A 347 7.27 -15.08 9.18
CA GLY A 347 8.38 -15.63 9.98
C GLY A 347 8.02 -16.85 10.80
N PRO A 348 6.94 -16.84 11.62
CA PRO A 348 6.58 -17.99 12.44
C PRO A 348 6.38 -19.26 11.62
N GLY A 349 5.67 -19.20 10.50
CA GLY A 349 5.47 -20.34 9.61
C GLY A 349 6.76 -20.78 8.89
N LEU A 350 7.66 -19.86 8.56
CA LEU A 350 8.96 -20.17 7.95
C LEU A 350 9.90 -20.85 8.95
N GLU A 351 9.91 -20.42 10.21
CA GLU A 351 10.69 -21.03 11.28
C GLU A 351 10.16 -22.44 11.61
N GLU A 352 8.84 -22.62 11.63
CA GLU A 352 8.22 -23.93 11.79
C GLU A 352 8.64 -24.91 10.65
N GLU A 353 8.59 -24.45 9.41
CA GLU A 353 9.02 -25.22 8.24
C GLU A 353 10.53 -25.55 8.28
N ALA A 354 11.35 -24.58 8.68
CA ALA A 354 12.79 -24.78 8.86
C ALA A 354 13.09 -25.80 9.96
N LEU A 355 12.37 -25.75 11.07
CA LEU A 355 12.48 -26.73 12.17
C LEU A 355 12.06 -28.13 11.73
N ALA A 356 11.01 -28.29 10.92
CA ALA A 356 10.63 -29.59 10.36
C ALA A 356 11.76 -30.17 9.50
N ARG A 357 12.29 -29.41 8.58
CA ARG A 357 13.44 -29.83 7.72
C ARG A 357 14.70 -30.11 8.55
N HIS A 358 14.91 -29.39 9.65
CA HIS A 358 16.05 -29.65 10.55
C HIS A 358 15.93 -30.99 11.28
N ARG A 359 14.70 -31.38 11.66
CA ARG A 359 14.44 -32.74 12.25
C ARG A 359 14.77 -33.85 11.26
N ASP A 360 14.61 -33.59 9.96
CA ASP A 360 14.99 -34.52 8.89
C ASP A 360 16.52 -34.54 8.61
N GLY A 361 17.34 -33.89 9.46
CA GLY A 361 18.81 -33.95 9.40
C GLY A 361 19.47 -32.82 8.63
N ILE A 362 18.71 -31.85 8.09
CA ILE A 362 19.28 -30.68 7.38
C ILE A 362 19.82 -29.68 8.41
N PRO A 363 21.05 -29.12 8.25
CA PRO A 363 21.55 -28.07 9.13
C PRO A 363 20.59 -26.89 9.18
N HIS A 364 20.32 -26.36 10.40
CA HIS A 364 19.27 -25.33 10.62
C HIS A 364 19.35 -24.15 9.66
N GLN A 365 20.54 -23.60 9.40
CA GLN A 365 20.71 -22.48 8.46
C GLN A 365 20.30 -22.85 7.03
N GLN A 366 20.69 -24.04 6.56
CA GLN A 366 20.30 -24.53 5.23
C GLN A 366 18.80 -24.81 5.15
N ALA A 367 18.21 -25.36 6.22
CA ALA A 367 16.77 -25.58 6.32
C ALA A 367 15.99 -24.25 6.23
N LEU A 368 16.43 -23.22 6.93
CA LEU A 368 15.83 -21.88 6.87
C LEU A 368 15.99 -21.24 5.48
N ASP A 369 17.19 -21.33 4.89
CA ASP A 369 17.43 -20.79 3.55
C ASP A 369 16.55 -21.48 2.50
N ALA A 370 16.36 -22.81 2.61
CA ALA A 370 15.48 -23.58 1.74
C ALA A 370 14.00 -23.20 1.93
N ALA A 371 13.53 -23.07 3.19
CA ALA A 371 12.17 -22.64 3.47
C ALA A 371 11.88 -21.24 2.90
N CYS A 372 12.79 -20.29 3.13
CA CYS A 372 12.67 -18.94 2.56
C CYS A 372 12.72 -18.93 1.04
N ALA A 373 13.51 -19.78 0.41
CA ALA A 373 13.62 -19.84 -1.05
C ALA A 373 12.30 -20.31 -1.68
N VAL A 374 11.73 -21.41 -1.17
CA VAL A 374 10.45 -21.96 -1.64
C VAL A 374 9.32 -20.95 -1.43
N PHE A 375 9.24 -20.34 -0.25
CA PHE A 375 8.26 -19.29 0.05
C PHE A 375 8.35 -18.11 -0.92
N LEU A 376 9.57 -17.55 -1.12
CA LEU A 376 9.76 -16.38 -1.98
C LEU A 376 9.46 -16.72 -3.44
N GLU A 377 9.77 -17.91 -3.92
CA GLU A 377 9.44 -18.36 -5.26
C GLU A 377 7.92 -18.41 -5.47
N GLU A 378 7.15 -18.99 -4.54
CA GLU A 378 5.70 -19.03 -4.60
C GLU A 378 5.09 -17.63 -4.49
N PHE A 379 5.56 -16.85 -3.51
CA PHE A 379 5.03 -15.51 -3.22
C PHE A 379 5.25 -14.53 -4.36
N CYS A 380 6.43 -14.57 -5.01
CA CYS A 380 6.77 -13.65 -6.10
C CYS A 380 5.99 -13.93 -7.39
N LYS A 381 5.27 -15.05 -7.50
CA LYS A 381 4.30 -15.27 -8.60
C LYS A 381 3.10 -14.32 -8.52
N ILE A 382 2.74 -13.90 -7.29
CA ILE A 382 1.58 -13.04 -7.01
C ILE A 382 2.03 -11.60 -6.71
N VAL A 383 3.04 -11.45 -5.82
CA VAL A 383 3.50 -10.14 -5.33
C VAL A 383 5.00 -9.99 -5.58
N CYS A 384 5.39 -9.01 -6.37
CA CYS A 384 6.79 -8.79 -6.73
C CYS A 384 7.59 -8.14 -5.57
N ILE A 385 8.22 -8.97 -4.73
CA ILE A 385 9.10 -8.49 -3.66
C ILE A 385 10.48 -8.15 -4.21
N PRO A 386 11.04 -6.95 -3.94
CA PRO A 386 12.42 -6.65 -4.28
C PRO A 386 13.40 -7.64 -3.61
N GLY A 387 14.37 -8.18 -4.36
CA GLY A 387 15.31 -9.18 -3.85
C GLY A 387 16.07 -8.73 -2.60
N ARG A 388 16.32 -7.42 -2.44
CA ARG A 388 16.89 -6.84 -1.22
C ARG A 388 16.03 -7.13 -0.01
N VAL A 389 14.72 -6.98 -0.12
CA VAL A 389 13.76 -7.18 0.99
C VAL A 389 13.67 -8.66 1.36
N GLY A 390 13.62 -9.57 0.37
CA GLY A 390 13.68 -11.00 0.63
C GLY A 390 14.99 -11.44 1.31
N GLY A 391 16.12 -10.83 0.91
CA GLY A 391 17.41 -11.04 1.58
C GLY A 391 17.43 -10.53 3.03
N GLN A 392 16.80 -9.39 3.31
CA GLN A 392 16.66 -8.87 4.68
C GLN A 392 15.78 -9.77 5.54
N LEU A 393 14.64 -10.26 5.02
CA LEU A 393 13.79 -11.24 5.71
C LEU A 393 14.62 -12.46 6.17
N ARG A 394 15.37 -13.07 5.26
CA ARG A 394 16.25 -14.22 5.61
C ARG A 394 17.22 -13.86 6.74
N ARG A 395 17.85 -12.68 6.70
CA ARG A 395 18.80 -12.26 7.73
C ARG A 395 18.12 -12.01 9.08
N ILE A 396 16.93 -11.41 9.12
CA ILE A 396 16.15 -11.25 10.34
C ILE A 396 15.90 -12.60 11.02
N LEU A 397 15.44 -13.59 10.26
CA LEU A 397 15.17 -14.95 10.78
C LEU A 397 16.48 -15.68 11.17
N ALA A 398 17.54 -15.56 10.35
CA ALA A 398 18.85 -16.14 10.65
C ALA A 398 19.54 -15.53 11.89
N PHE A 399 19.12 -14.33 12.31
CA PHE A 399 19.58 -13.72 13.56
C PHE A 399 19.00 -14.38 14.80
N GLN A 400 17.78 -14.96 14.73
CA GLN A 400 17.08 -15.45 15.91
C GLN A 400 17.89 -16.49 16.71
N PRO A 401 18.48 -17.53 16.10
CA PRO A 401 19.34 -18.46 16.84
C PRO A 401 20.56 -17.80 17.51
N LEU A 402 21.05 -16.68 16.96
CA LEU A 402 22.19 -15.94 17.56
C LEU A 402 21.73 -15.13 18.77
N LEU A 403 20.53 -14.53 18.72
CA LEU A 403 19.94 -13.76 19.81
C LEU A 403 19.56 -14.65 21.00
N HIS A 404 19.25 -15.93 20.77
CA HIS A 404 18.90 -16.90 21.83
C HIS A 404 20.12 -17.48 22.57
N LYS A 405 21.34 -17.36 22.03
CA LYS A 405 22.54 -17.78 22.75
C LYS A 405 22.85 -16.83 23.90
N ARG A 406 23.03 -17.37 25.11
CA ARG A 406 23.23 -16.59 26.34
C ARG A 406 24.42 -17.10 27.14
N PRO A 407 25.44 -16.28 27.33
CA PRO A 407 25.71 -15.01 26.64
C PRO A 407 25.99 -15.23 25.14
N PRO A 408 25.58 -14.28 24.27
CA PRO A 408 25.95 -14.36 22.86
C PRO A 408 27.45 -14.15 22.68
N ARG A 409 28.00 -14.80 21.68
CA ARG A 409 29.42 -14.61 21.35
C ARG A 409 29.63 -13.25 20.68
N ARG A 410 30.31 -12.31 21.33
CA ARG A 410 30.57 -10.94 20.87
C ARG A 410 29.29 -10.11 20.66
N PRO A 411 28.51 -9.81 21.70
CA PRO A 411 27.23 -9.12 21.56
C PRO A 411 27.34 -7.74 20.90
N SER A 412 28.39 -6.95 21.23
CA SER A 412 28.62 -5.63 20.60
C SER A 412 28.83 -5.72 19.08
N ALA A 413 29.41 -6.79 18.56
CA ALA A 413 29.56 -6.99 17.12
C ALA A 413 28.22 -7.37 16.44
N LEU A 414 27.28 -7.94 17.17
CA LEU A 414 25.93 -8.19 16.66
C LEU A 414 25.13 -6.89 16.59
N VAL A 415 25.24 -6.03 17.61
CA VAL A 415 24.56 -4.70 17.64
C VAL A 415 24.97 -3.84 16.44
N GLY A 416 26.23 -3.89 16.03
CA GLY A 416 26.74 -3.12 14.88
C GLY A 416 26.27 -3.62 13.50
N ARG A 417 25.50 -4.70 13.41
CA ARG A 417 25.02 -5.21 12.11
C ARG A 417 23.75 -4.47 11.64
N PRO A 418 23.60 -4.15 10.34
CA PRO A 418 22.49 -3.37 9.83
C PRO A 418 21.11 -3.95 10.14
N ASP A 419 20.97 -5.29 10.16
CA ASP A 419 19.69 -5.95 10.36
C ASP A 419 19.38 -6.24 11.84
N PHE A 420 20.25 -5.82 12.79
CA PHE A 420 20.09 -6.09 14.21
C PHE A 420 18.80 -5.46 14.79
N ALA A 421 18.50 -4.21 14.42
CA ALA A 421 17.32 -3.51 14.92
C ALA A 421 16.02 -4.22 14.53
N ASP A 422 15.91 -4.65 13.27
CA ASP A 422 14.74 -5.41 12.78
C ASP A 422 14.68 -6.79 13.43
N ALA A 423 15.82 -7.48 13.60
CA ALA A 423 15.88 -8.78 14.28
C ALA A 423 15.47 -8.70 15.74
N MET A 424 15.85 -7.64 16.46
CA MET A 424 15.41 -7.37 17.83
C MET A 424 13.92 -7.02 17.90
N SER A 425 13.42 -6.26 16.93
CA SER A 425 11.99 -5.96 16.83
C SER A 425 11.16 -7.22 16.59
N TYR A 426 11.64 -8.13 15.74
CA TYR A 426 11.01 -9.43 15.54
C TYR A 426 11.09 -10.32 16.81
N LEU A 427 12.24 -10.38 17.49
CA LEU A 427 12.37 -11.07 18.79
C LEU A 427 11.37 -10.51 19.81
N TYR A 428 11.19 -9.18 19.88
CA TYR A 428 10.18 -8.56 20.74
C TYR A 428 8.75 -9.05 20.43
N MET A 429 8.42 -9.24 19.16
CA MET A 429 7.10 -9.72 18.73
C MET A 429 6.87 -11.17 19.20
N ILE A 430 7.78 -12.09 18.86
CA ILE A 430 7.65 -13.50 19.21
C ILE A 430 7.76 -13.75 20.73
N ALA A 431 8.48 -12.91 21.46
CA ALA A 431 8.57 -12.97 22.92
C ALA A 431 7.23 -12.68 23.63
N LYS A 432 6.21 -12.17 22.93
CA LYS A 432 4.87 -11.99 23.51
C LYS A 432 4.14 -13.32 23.68
N THR A 433 4.49 -14.33 22.89
CA THR A 433 3.83 -15.64 22.87
C THR A 433 4.75 -16.79 23.31
N GLY A 434 6.09 -16.60 23.31
CA GLY A 434 7.09 -17.62 23.62
C GLY A 434 7.92 -17.31 24.88
N GLU A 435 7.94 -18.19 25.89
CA GLU A 435 8.73 -18.01 27.12
C GLU A 435 10.25 -17.99 26.86
N LYS A 436 10.74 -18.84 25.94
CA LYS A 436 12.16 -18.87 25.56
C LYS A 436 12.60 -17.53 24.97
N ASP A 437 11.73 -16.89 24.19
CA ASP A 437 11.99 -15.65 23.52
C ASP A 437 11.98 -14.47 24.50
N LYS A 438 11.12 -14.51 25.53
CA LYS A 438 11.11 -13.51 26.63
C LYS A 438 12.46 -13.45 27.33
N THR A 439 13.02 -14.59 27.72
CA THR A 439 14.29 -14.64 28.42
C THR A 439 15.46 -14.15 27.56
N ALA A 440 15.42 -14.37 26.24
CA ALA A 440 16.40 -13.82 25.31
C ALA A 440 16.25 -12.30 25.22
N LEU A 441 15.02 -11.80 25.10
CA LEU A 441 14.71 -10.37 25.02
C LEU A 441 15.13 -9.63 26.30
N GLU A 442 14.86 -10.18 27.49
CA GLU A 442 15.27 -9.61 28.78
C GLU A 442 16.78 -9.45 28.86
N TRP A 443 17.55 -10.47 28.47
CA TRP A 443 19.00 -10.40 28.43
C TRP A 443 19.50 -9.27 27.51
N TRP A 444 18.94 -9.15 26.30
CA TRP A 444 19.33 -8.12 25.36
C TRP A 444 18.94 -6.72 25.83
N ASN A 445 17.78 -6.55 26.44
CA ASN A 445 17.37 -5.25 27.01
C ASN A 445 18.32 -4.79 28.12
N LEU A 446 18.72 -5.72 29.01
CA LEU A 446 19.71 -5.42 30.06
C LEU A 446 21.05 -5.03 29.43
N PHE A 447 21.57 -5.82 28.50
CA PHE A 447 22.83 -5.54 27.81
C PHE A 447 22.84 -4.17 27.12
N LEU A 448 21.73 -3.83 26.40
CA LEU A 448 21.61 -2.55 25.71
C LEU A 448 21.46 -1.36 26.65
N SER A 449 20.89 -1.55 27.85
CA SER A 449 20.77 -0.49 28.87
C SER A 449 22.08 -0.21 29.57
N GLU A 450 22.96 -1.22 29.73
CA GLU A 450 24.25 -1.10 30.37
C GLU A 450 25.38 -0.67 29.41
N ALA A 451 25.19 -0.81 28.10
CA ALA A 451 26.15 -0.39 27.09
C ALA A 451 26.24 1.13 27.03
N PRO A 452 27.39 1.77 27.35
CA PRO A 452 27.52 3.20 27.16
C PRO A 452 27.32 3.54 25.70
N SER A 453 26.60 4.64 25.44
CA SER A 453 26.15 5.17 24.15
C SER A 453 27.17 5.02 23.00
N ALA A 454 27.22 3.86 22.39
CA ALA A 454 28.03 3.56 21.18
C ALA A 454 27.16 3.57 19.93
N ILE A 455 26.13 4.42 19.89
CA ILE A 455 25.41 4.75 18.67
C ILE A 455 25.95 6.10 18.20
N PRO A 456 26.69 6.20 17.10
CA PRO A 456 27.05 7.50 16.52
C PRO A 456 25.76 8.21 16.13
N SER A 457 25.48 9.33 16.81
CA SER A 457 24.31 10.19 16.55
C SER A 457 24.51 11.14 15.35
N GLU A 458 25.50 10.91 14.49
CA GLU A 458 25.65 11.68 13.25
C GLU A 458 25.88 10.74 12.06
N PRO A 459 25.15 10.95 10.94
CA PRO A 459 25.55 10.37 9.68
C PRO A 459 26.93 10.94 9.31
N PRO A 460 27.84 10.14 8.72
CA PRO A 460 29.11 10.65 8.27
C PRO A 460 28.87 11.79 7.29
N THR A 461 29.37 12.98 7.63
CA THR A 461 29.50 14.08 6.70
C THR A 461 30.28 13.60 5.49
N ASP A 462 29.71 13.77 4.30
CA ASP A 462 30.32 13.50 3.00
C ASP A 462 31.61 14.34 2.85
N GLU A 463 32.71 13.89 3.43
CA GLU A 463 34.03 14.24 2.94
C GLU A 463 34.33 13.32 1.74
N ALA A 464 34.36 13.92 0.58
CA ALA A 464 34.65 13.28 -0.69
C ALA A 464 35.95 12.44 -0.59
N PRO A 465 35.94 11.15 -0.93
CA PRO A 465 37.14 10.34 -0.87
C PRO A 465 38.19 10.85 -1.85
N ALA A 466 39.33 11.24 -1.33
CA ALA A 466 40.51 11.61 -2.09
C ALA A 466 40.78 10.56 -3.20
N LYS A 467 40.78 10.99 -4.45
CA LYS A 467 41.02 10.17 -5.61
C LYS A 467 42.34 9.39 -5.47
N ARG A 468 42.29 8.11 -5.09
CA ARG A 468 43.39 7.18 -5.17
C ARG A 468 43.86 7.09 -6.63
N ARG A 469 45.01 7.76 -6.93
CA ARG A 469 45.73 7.65 -8.21
C ARG A 469 45.99 6.20 -8.53
N ARG A 470 45.23 5.61 -9.47
CA ARG A 470 45.55 4.31 -10.09
C ARG A 470 46.91 4.39 -10.74
N LYS A 471 47.94 3.69 -10.18
CA LYS A 471 49.21 3.46 -10.82
C LYS A 471 48.97 2.75 -12.16
N ARG A 472 49.22 3.49 -13.25
CA ARG A 472 49.19 2.99 -14.63
C ARG A 472 50.21 1.89 -14.76
N ARG A 473 49.81 0.64 -14.91
CA ARG A 473 50.65 -0.49 -15.27
C ARG A 473 51.22 -0.22 -16.66
N ARG A 474 52.56 0.04 -16.73
CA ARG A 474 53.28 0.18 -17.99
C ARG A 474 53.12 -1.13 -18.80
N ARG A 475 52.52 -1.02 -19.99
CA ARG A 475 52.52 -2.06 -21.00
C ARG A 475 53.97 -2.21 -21.50
N ARG A 476 54.50 -3.45 -21.48
CA ARG A 476 55.72 -3.83 -22.19
C ARG A 476 55.48 -3.65 -23.70
N PRO A 477 56.49 -3.15 -24.48
CA PRO A 477 56.38 -3.11 -25.93
C PRO A 477 56.50 -4.53 -26.51
N PRO A 478 55.85 -4.80 -27.68
CA PRO A 478 55.98 -6.10 -28.34
C PRO A 478 57.39 -6.29 -28.89
N SER A 479 57.95 -7.49 -28.69
CA SER A 479 59.20 -7.95 -29.27
C SER A 479 59.10 -8.04 -30.80
N ALA A 480 60.12 -7.52 -31.50
CA ALA A 480 60.22 -7.53 -32.94
C ALA A 480 60.40 -9.00 -33.48
N PRO A 481 59.85 -9.27 -34.68
CA PRO A 481 60.07 -10.61 -35.29
C PRO A 481 61.50 -10.80 -35.79
N ALA A 482 62.06 -11.99 -35.52
CA ALA A 482 63.33 -12.45 -36.04
C ALA A 482 63.27 -12.56 -37.56
N ARG A 483 64.20 -11.93 -38.26
CA ARG A 483 64.50 -12.15 -39.68
C ARG A 483 65.02 -13.57 -39.85
N ALA A 484 64.37 -14.39 -40.65
CA ALA A 484 64.97 -15.58 -41.26
C ALA A 484 65.74 -15.13 -42.48
N GLY A 485 67.01 -15.44 -42.51
CA GLY A 485 67.89 -15.38 -43.68
C GLY A 485 68.12 -16.76 -44.22
N LEU A 486 68.07 -16.82 -45.56
CA LEU A 486 68.37 -17.89 -46.48
C LEU A 486 67.47 -19.13 -46.47
#